data_f57311b2ceab969d59cce114a1311ff3
#
_entry.id   f57311b2ceab969d59cce114a1311ff3
#
_cell.length_a   1.000
_cell.length_b   1.000
_cell.length_c   1.000
_cell.angle_alpha   90.00
_cell.angle_beta   90.00
_cell.angle_gamma   90.00
#
_symmetry.space_group_name_H-M   'P 1'
#
loop_
_entity.id
_entity.type
_entity.pdbx_description
1 polymer ?
#
loop_
_entity_poly.entity_id
_entity_poly.type
_entity_poly.pdbx_seq_one_letter_code
_entity_poly.pdbx_strand_id
1 'polypeptide(L)'
;MVSISGWGNMVNTHSNAGNVNFLGNNQLFKQFRRILFCVLCLLGLTPMSSVRAANECDSFLSCCDTGKNCRQFYLGGIVGADFGTLNKVPGNSTVVPNDSLFTAGGTVGMRYLRNDGAWRFEFEGRGREQIADRLTDSTLGFDATTAARDGWSTMVNIWRDYSIVGDIDVYAGGGIGAGGYRSVLNVTLAAAPTISGNENVANFAWQAGGGLIYNASDRMALDLGYRFFSISDMNASAIDNLSGPFSYTTNYSASELLLTLRIYEPFRRWR
;
A
#
# COMPACT_ATOMS: atom_id res chain seq x y z
N MET A 1 40.44 8.94 24.59
CA MET A 1 39.09 8.69 25.10
C MET A 1 38.41 10.05 25.28
N VAL A 2 37.76 10.59 24.26
CA VAL A 2 37.05 11.87 24.33
C VAL A 2 35.55 11.51 24.30
N SER A 3 34.89 11.80 25.43
CA SER A 3 33.45 11.60 25.63
C SER A 3 32.67 12.62 24.80
N ILE A 4 31.95 12.21 23.78
CA ILE A 4 31.04 13.06 23.00
C ILE A 4 29.68 13.07 23.71
N SER A 5 29.59 13.83 24.80
CA SER A 5 28.34 14.09 25.55
C SER A 5 27.71 15.46 25.23
N GLY A 6 27.95 16.00 24.03
CA GLY A 6 27.60 17.39 23.70
C GLY A 6 26.53 17.62 22.63
N TRP A 7 25.89 16.59 22.08
CA TRP A 7 24.96 16.76 20.96
C TRP A 7 23.47 16.86 21.34
N GLY A 8 23.18 16.96 22.64
CA GLY A 8 21.79 16.96 23.14
C GLY A 8 21.07 18.32 23.14
N ASN A 9 21.72 19.47 22.86
CA ASN A 9 21.14 20.78 23.16
C ASN A 9 21.20 21.85 22.05
N MET A 10 21.34 21.48 20.78
CA MET A 10 21.39 22.49 19.69
C MET A 10 20.23 22.41 18.67
N VAL A 11 19.15 21.70 18.94
CA VAL A 11 17.96 21.72 18.09
C VAL A 11 16.73 22.15 18.88
N ASN A 12 16.81 23.36 19.46
CA ASN A 12 15.64 24.00 20.07
C ASN A 12 15.65 25.50 19.77
N THR A 13 15.49 25.88 18.50
CA THR A 13 15.10 27.23 18.13
C THR A 13 14.11 27.19 16.96
N HIS A 14 12.88 27.59 17.31
CA HIS A 14 11.79 28.00 16.41
C HIS A 14 11.16 26.92 15.50
N SER A 15 10.40 26.01 16.09
CA SER A 15 9.20 25.50 15.43
C SER A 15 8.12 26.60 15.57
N ASN A 16 7.95 27.42 14.54
CA ASN A 16 6.69 28.10 14.30
C ASN A 16 5.67 26.98 14.03
N ALA A 17 4.97 26.57 15.09
CA ALA A 17 3.78 25.75 15.01
C ALA A 17 2.72 26.57 14.26
N GLY A 18 2.80 26.55 12.95
CA GLY A 18 1.69 26.92 12.08
C GLY A 18 0.53 26.00 12.45
N ASN A 19 -0.51 26.58 13.06
CA ASN A 19 -1.80 25.96 13.28
C ASN A 19 -2.28 25.37 11.96
N VAL A 20 -2.02 24.08 11.74
CA VAL A 20 -2.64 23.31 10.66
C VAL A 20 -4.09 23.08 11.08
N ASN A 21 -4.96 23.98 10.63
CA ASN A 21 -6.40 23.87 10.80
C ASN A 21 -6.87 22.52 10.22
N PHE A 22 -7.28 21.63 11.11
CA PHE A 22 -7.91 20.32 10.83
C PHE A 22 -9.30 20.43 10.15
N LEU A 23 -9.61 21.56 9.50
CA LEU A 23 -10.88 21.80 8.79
C LEU A 23 -10.87 21.37 7.31
N GLY A 24 -9.76 20.83 6.80
CA GLY A 24 -9.65 20.37 5.39
C GLY A 24 -10.35 19.04 5.07
N ASN A 25 -10.61 18.17 6.04
CA ASN A 25 -11.11 16.81 5.80
C ASN A 25 -12.52 16.72 5.22
N ASN A 26 -13.38 17.71 5.46
CA ASN A 26 -14.75 17.69 4.93
C ASN A 26 -14.86 18.06 3.45
N GLN A 27 -13.89 18.79 2.92
CA GLN A 27 -13.88 19.16 1.49
C GLN A 27 -13.35 18.01 0.63
N LEU A 28 -12.30 17.32 1.09
CA LEU A 28 -11.73 16.14 0.42
C LEU A 28 -12.77 15.00 0.31
N PHE A 29 -13.51 14.74 1.39
CA PHE A 29 -14.57 13.72 1.41
C PHE A 29 -15.73 14.05 0.46
N LYS A 30 -16.10 15.34 0.34
CA LYS A 30 -17.12 15.79 -0.62
C LYS A 30 -16.63 15.71 -2.07
N GLN A 31 -15.36 16.01 -2.34
CA GLN A 31 -14.77 15.85 -3.68
C GLN A 31 -14.64 14.38 -4.05
N PHE A 32 -14.20 13.53 -3.13
CA PHE A 32 -14.09 12.08 -3.35
C PHE A 32 -15.46 11.45 -3.70
N ARG A 33 -16.53 11.84 -2.99
CA ARG A 33 -17.89 11.38 -3.29
C ARG A 33 -18.39 11.84 -4.67
N ARG A 34 -18.00 13.04 -5.11
CA ARG A 34 -18.34 13.55 -6.46
C ARG A 34 -17.54 12.83 -7.55
N ILE A 35 -16.25 12.60 -7.34
CA ILE A 35 -15.39 11.89 -8.30
C ILE A 35 -15.83 10.43 -8.43
N LEU A 36 -16.15 9.75 -7.33
CA LEU A 36 -16.66 8.37 -7.34
C LEU A 36 -18.00 8.29 -8.11
N PHE A 37 -18.90 9.26 -7.91
CA PHE A 37 -20.16 9.31 -8.63
C PHE A 37 -19.98 9.60 -10.13
N CYS A 38 -19.05 10.49 -10.50
CA CYS A 38 -18.72 10.78 -11.89
C CYS A 38 -18.05 9.60 -12.60
N VAL A 39 -17.16 8.86 -11.93
CA VAL A 39 -16.53 7.65 -12.48
C VAL A 39 -17.57 6.55 -12.71
N LEU A 40 -18.51 6.36 -11.79
CA LEU A 40 -19.63 5.42 -11.96
C LEU A 40 -20.57 5.84 -13.10
N CYS A 41 -20.82 7.14 -13.30
CA CYS A 41 -21.62 7.66 -14.41
C CYS A 41 -20.88 7.60 -15.77
N LEU A 42 -19.56 7.84 -15.81
CA LEU A 42 -18.76 7.78 -17.03
C LEU A 42 -18.57 6.35 -17.56
N LEU A 43 -18.68 5.33 -16.68
CA LEU A 43 -18.62 3.93 -17.09
C LEU A 43 -19.93 3.40 -17.70
N GLY A 44 -20.96 4.24 -17.84
CA GLY A 44 -22.22 3.89 -18.50
C GLY A 44 -22.98 2.74 -17.81
N LEU A 45 -22.72 2.52 -16.51
CA LEU A 45 -23.29 1.43 -15.74
C LEU A 45 -24.71 1.81 -15.29
N THR A 46 -25.67 1.78 -16.23
CA THR A 46 -27.08 1.66 -15.84
C THR A 46 -27.27 0.28 -15.19
N PRO A 47 -27.91 0.18 -14.02
CA PRO A 47 -28.15 -1.10 -13.38
C PRO A 47 -29.09 -1.92 -14.27
N MET A 48 -28.55 -2.85 -15.06
CA MET A 48 -29.33 -3.94 -15.58
C MET A 48 -29.65 -4.83 -14.39
N SER A 49 -30.87 -4.70 -13.88
CA SER A 49 -31.43 -5.54 -12.84
C SER A 49 -31.60 -6.96 -13.37
N SER A 50 -30.52 -7.74 -13.32
CA SER A 50 -30.64 -9.20 -13.38
C SER A 50 -30.99 -9.67 -11.96
N VAL A 51 -32.27 -9.93 -11.74
CA VAL A 51 -32.73 -10.65 -10.55
C VAL A 51 -32.09 -12.04 -10.61
N ARG A 52 -30.96 -12.22 -9.95
CA ARG A 52 -30.44 -13.54 -9.66
C ARG A 52 -31.37 -14.18 -8.64
N ALA A 53 -32.15 -15.20 -9.08
CA ALA A 53 -32.85 -16.06 -8.15
C ALA A 53 -31.83 -16.63 -7.16
N ALA A 54 -31.93 -16.22 -5.91
CA ALA A 54 -31.17 -16.79 -4.80
C ALA A 54 -31.65 -18.24 -4.65
N ASN A 55 -30.94 -19.19 -5.23
CA ASN A 55 -31.11 -20.59 -4.91
C ASN A 55 -30.50 -20.80 -3.53
N GLU A 56 -31.35 -21.09 -2.57
CA GLU A 56 -30.99 -21.48 -1.20
C GLU A 56 -30.03 -22.68 -1.24
N CYS A 57 -28.77 -22.44 -0.92
CA CYS A 57 -27.81 -23.45 -0.59
C CYS A 57 -27.60 -23.46 0.91
N ASP A 58 -28.28 -24.32 1.63
CA ASP A 58 -28.30 -24.34 3.12
C ASP A 58 -27.04 -24.92 3.78
N SER A 59 -26.07 -25.47 3.03
CA SER A 59 -24.84 -26.02 3.61
C SER A 59 -23.62 -25.90 2.69
N PHE A 60 -22.43 -25.91 3.30
CA PHE A 60 -21.14 -25.83 2.61
C PHE A 60 -20.95 -26.93 1.54
N LEU A 61 -21.54 -28.11 1.74
CA LEU A 61 -21.44 -29.25 0.83
C LEU A 61 -22.50 -29.22 -0.26
N SER A 62 -23.68 -28.62 -0.04
CA SER A 62 -24.79 -28.65 -0.99
C SER A 62 -24.57 -27.76 -2.22
N CYS A 63 -23.77 -26.69 -2.11
CA CYS A 63 -23.40 -25.87 -3.28
C CYS A 63 -22.50 -26.61 -4.26
N CYS A 64 -21.75 -27.62 -3.80
CA CYS A 64 -20.87 -28.42 -4.64
C CYS A 64 -21.63 -29.53 -5.39
N ASP A 65 -22.79 -29.99 -4.87
CA ASP A 65 -23.60 -31.08 -5.48
C ASP A 65 -24.36 -30.65 -6.73
N THR A 66 -24.57 -29.35 -6.94
CA THR A 66 -25.32 -28.83 -8.10
C THR A 66 -24.47 -28.66 -9.37
N GLY A 67 -23.26 -29.21 -9.42
CA GLY A 67 -22.36 -29.13 -10.60
C GLY A 67 -21.76 -27.73 -10.83
N LYS A 68 -22.00 -26.74 -9.95
CA LYS A 68 -21.33 -25.47 -9.99
C LYS A 68 -19.97 -25.56 -9.29
N ASN A 69 -18.89 -25.14 -9.96
CA ASN A 69 -17.58 -25.07 -9.35
C ASN A 69 -17.61 -24.08 -8.20
N CYS A 70 -17.53 -24.57 -6.95
CA CYS A 70 -17.45 -23.74 -5.73
C CYS A 70 -16.14 -22.96 -5.64
N ARG A 71 -15.18 -23.23 -6.49
CA ARG A 71 -13.88 -22.57 -6.59
C ARG A 71 -13.71 -21.93 -7.95
N GLN A 72 -13.17 -20.74 -7.95
CA GLN A 72 -12.78 -20.01 -9.15
C GLN A 72 -11.34 -19.53 -8.98
N PHE A 73 -10.51 -19.86 -9.94
CA PHE A 73 -9.18 -19.29 -10.05
C PHE A 73 -9.26 -17.91 -10.71
N TYR A 74 -8.39 -16.98 -10.33
CA TYR A 74 -8.33 -15.66 -10.97
C TYR A 74 -6.93 -15.08 -11.02
N LEU A 75 -6.76 -14.16 -11.98
CA LEU A 75 -5.64 -13.25 -12.08
C LEU A 75 -6.15 -11.83 -11.91
N GLY A 76 -5.35 -10.96 -11.29
CA GLY A 76 -5.69 -9.56 -11.13
C GLY A 76 -4.51 -8.63 -11.42
N GLY A 77 -4.81 -7.48 -12.03
CA GLY A 77 -3.90 -6.36 -12.14
C GLY A 77 -4.27 -5.28 -11.15
N ILE A 78 -3.30 -4.73 -10.44
CA ILE A 78 -3.47 -3.75 -9.36
C ILE A 78 -2.77 -2.46 -9.76
N VAL A 79 -3.43 -1.32 -9.58
CA VAL A 79 -2.85 0.02 -9.66
C VAL A 79 -3.40 0.88 -8.53
N GLY A 80 -2.65 1.88 -8.10
CA GLY A 80 -3.17 2.74 -7.05
C GLY A 80 -2.25 3.87 -6.62
N ALA A 81 -2.72 4.59 -5.62
CA ALA A 81 -2.00 5.64 -4.93
C ALA A 81 -1.59 5.16 -3.54
N ASP A 82 -0.34 5.43 -3.20
CA ASP A 82 0.31 5.09 -1.96
C ASP A 82 0.66 6.38 -1.21
N PHE A 83 0.21 6.49 0.03
CA PHE A 83 0.49 7.59 0.95
C PHE A 83 1.45 7.05 2.01
N GLY A 84 2.68 6.79 1.58
CA GLY A 84 3.71 6.16 2.39
C GLY A 84 4.47 7.12 3.28
N THR A 85 4.98 6.60 4.38
CA THR A 85 5.89 7.29 5.27
C THR A 85 7.08 6.41 5.61
N LEU A 86 8.27 7.02 5.64
CA LEU A 86 9.51 6.39 6.08
C LEU A 86 9.85 6.95 7.46
N ASN A 87 9.90 6.09 8.47
CA ASN A 87 10.15 6.49 9.85
C ASN A 87 11.51 5.97 10.34
N LYS A 88 11.97 6.51 11.46
CA LYS A 88 13.22 6.10 12.12
C LYS A 88 14.47 6.28 11.24
N VAL A 89 14.48 7.27 10.35
CA VAL A 89 15.69 7.62 9.62
C VAL A 89 16.71 8.30 10.53
N PRO A 90 18.01 8.37 10.17
CA PRO A 90 19.03 9.06 10.95
C PRO A 90 18.60 10.47 11.33
N GLY A 91 18.75 10.84 12.61
CA GLY A 91 18.21 12.08 13.17
C GLY A 91 16.81 11.94 13.79
N ASN A 92 16.27 10.74 13.89
CA ASN A 92 14.94 10.44 14.47
C ASN A 92 13.80 11.20 13.78
N SER A 93 13.95 11.42 12.48
CA SER A 93 12.98 12.11 11.62
C SER A 93 12.01 11.13 10.95
N THR A 94 10.94 11.69 10.41
CA THR A 94 9.97 10.98 9.58
C THR A 94 9.95 11.65 8.21
N VAL A 95 10.13 10.86 7.16
CA VAL A 95 10.04 11.33 5.78
C VAL A 95 8.62 11.08 5.27
N VAL A 96 7.92 12.13 4.92
CA VAL A 96 6.59 12.09 4.34
C VAL A 96 6.66 12.78 2.98
N PRO A 97 6.35 12.10 1.88
CA PRO A 97 6.33 12.74 0.56
C PRO A 97 5.23 13.80 0.51
N ASN A 98 5.46 14.85 -0.27
CA ASN A 98 4.47 15.92 -0.47
C ASN A 98 3.29 15.46 -1.34
N ASP A 99 3.49 14.43 -2.16
CA ASP A 99 2.51 13.90 -3.12
C ASP A 99 2.22 12.42 -2.88
N SER A 100 1.12 11.94 -3.46
CA SER A 100 0.81 10.52 -3.52
C SER A 100 1.78 9.83 -4.47
N LEU A 101 2.26 8.66 -4.07
CA LEU A 101 3.13 7.81 -4.84
C LEU A 101 2.32 6.80 -5.65
N PHE A 102 2.82 6.43 -6.81
CA PHE A 102 2.21 5.39 -7.62
C PHE A 102 2.61 4.00 -7.12
N THR A 103 1.65 3.08 -7.12
CA THR A 103 1.89 1.65 -6.87
C THR A 103 1.21 0.82 -7.95
N ALA A 104 1.87 -0.25 -8.38
CA ALA A 104 1.32 -1.18 -9.35
C ALA A 104 1.79 -2.61 -9.07
N GLY A 105 0.98 -3.58 -9.50
CA GLY A 105 1.31 -4.98 -9.30
C GLY A 105 0.29 -5.94 -9.86
N GLY A 106 0.35 -7.17 -9.38
CA GLY A 106 -0.57 -8.22 -9.77
C GLY A 106 -0.87 -9.18 -8.64
N THR A 107 -1.95 -9.91 -8.81
CA THR A 107 -2.36 -10.96 -7.88
C THR A 107 -2.80 -12.20 -8.64
N VAL A 108 -2.58 -13.33 -8.02
CA VAL A 108 -3.10 -14.62 -8.43
C VAL A 108 -3.78 -15.26 -7.23
N GLY A 109 -4.97 -15.83 -7.44
CA GLY A 109 -5.72 -16.36 -6.30
C GLY A 109 -6.81 -17.32 -6.64
N MET A 110 -7.43 -17.82 -5.59
CA MET A 110 -8.61 -18.66 -5.64
C MET A 110 -9.72 -18.05 -4.80
N ARG A 111 -10.93 -18.06 -5.37
CA ARG A 111 -12.17 -17.65 -4.72
C ARG A 111 -13.01 -18.88 -4.42
N TYR A 112 -13.39 -19.05 -3.17
CA TYR A 112 -14.29 -20.10 -2.69
C TYR A 112 -15.66 -19.48 -2.45
N LEU A 113 -16.61 -19.79 -3.30
CA LEU A 113 -17.97 -19.26 -3.26
C LEU A 113 -18.73 -19.81 -2.05
N ARG A 114 -19.55 -18.95 -1.44
CA ARG A 114 -20.47 -19.23 -0.34
C ARG A 114 -21.81 -18.56 -0.62
N ASN A 115 -22.84 -18.91 0.14
CA ASN A 115 -24.18 -18.31 -0.03
C ASN A 115 -24.20 -16.80 0.23
N ASP A 116 -23.38 -16.35 1.17
CA ASP A 116 -23.29 -14.98 1.67
C ASP A 116 -22.07 -14.20 1.11
N GLY A 117 -21.40 -14.77 0.10
CA GLY A 117 -20.22 -14.16 -0.51
C GLY A 117 -19.13 -15.16 -0.86
N ALA A 118 -17.86 -14.86 -0.55
CA ALA A 118 -16.74 -15.74 -0.85
C ALA A 118 -15.56 -15.56 0.12
N TRP A 119 -14.72 -16.60 0.21
CA TRP A 119 -13.38 -16.51 0.74
C TRP A 119 -12.38 -16.42 -0.41
N ARG A 120 -11.41 -15.53 -0.34
CA ARG A 120 -10.34 -15.39 -1.32
C ARG A 120 -8.99 -15.61 -0.66
N PHE A 121 -8.16 -16.40 -1.32
CA PHE A 121 -6.76 -16.62 -0.98
C PHE A 121 -5.93 -16.12 -2.15
N GLU A 122 -5.03 -15.17 -1.90
CA GLU A 122 -4.27 -14.46 -2.92
C GLU A 122 -2.77 -14.51 -2.63
N PHE A 123 -2.00 -14.66 -3.69
CA PHE A 123 -0.60 -14.27 -3.72
C PHE A 123 -0.49 -12.98 -4.53
N GLU A 124 0.14 -11.98 -3.98
CA GLU A 124 0.23 -10.64 -4.53
C GLU A 124 1.68 -10.19 -4.61
N GLY A 125 2.05 -9.54 -5.72
CA GLY A 125 3.33 -8.87 -5.89
C GLY A 125 3.10 -7.43 -6.35
N ARG A 126 3.77 -6.46 -5.68
CA ARG A 126 3.65 -5.04 -6.02
C ARG A 126 5.00 -4.33 -6.00
N GLY A 127 5.13 -3.36 -6.93
CA GLY A 127 6.16 -2.34 -6.91
C GLY A 127 5.60 -0.99 -6.47
N ARG A 128 6.44 -0.17 -5.85
CA ARG A 128 6.11 1.17 -5.36
C ARG A 128 7.10 2.20 -5.88
N GLU A 129 6.60 3.38 -6.16
CA GLU A 129 7.43 4.53 -6.50
C GLU A 129 8.32 4.93 -5.32
N GLN A 130 9.40 5.63 -5.62
CA GLN A 130 10.35 6.06 -4.60
C GLN A 130 9.79 7.13 -3.68
N ILE A 131 10.14 7.04 -2.40
CA ILE A 131 10.03 8.13 -1.42
C ILE A 131 11.40 8.79 -1.34
N ALA A 132 11.46 10.12 -1.44
CA ALA A 132 12.69 10.86 -1.23
C ALA A 132 12.39 12.18 -0.53
N ASP A 133 13.28 12.56 0.37
CA ASP A 133 13.29 13.88 0.98
C ASP A 133 14.71 14.46 0.87
N ARG A 134 14.77 15.78 0.67
CA ARG A 134 16.01 16.52 0.56
C ARG A 134 15.96 17.75 1.44
N LEU A 135 16.86 17.80 2.40
CA LEU A 135 17.06 18.94 3.28
C LEU A 135 18.34 19.69 2.85
N THR A 136 18.21 20.99 2.52
CA THR A 136 19.33 21.82 2.09
C THR A 136 19.40 23.07 2.94
N ASP A 137 20.58 23.37 3.47
CA ASP A 137 20.89 24.64 4.12
C ASP A 137 22.09 25.28 3.41
N SER A 138 21.80 26.31 2.61
CA SER A 138 22.84 27.02 1.83
C SER A 138 23.80 27.84 2.70
N THR A 139 23.38 28.21 3.90
CA THR A 139 24.20 29.02 4.85
C THR A 139 25.31 28.16 5.46
N LEU A 140 25.01 26.91 5.76
CA LEU A 140 25.94 25.95 6.32
C LEU A 140 26.59 25.04 5.25
N GLY A 141 26.16 25.15 3.98
CA GLY A 141 26.58 24.24 2.90
C GLY A 141 26.17 22.79 3.17
N PHE A 142 25.03 22.59 3.85
CA PHE A 142 24.51 21.28 4.21
C PHE A 142 23.51 20.80 3.16
N ASP A 143 23.68 19.57 2.69
CA ASP A 143 22.74 18.89 1.80
C ASP A 143 22.59 17.44 2.26
N ALA A 144 21.38 17.07 2.68
CA ALA A 144 21.04 15.72 3.09
C ALA A 144 19.91 15.18 2.22
N THR A 145 20.11 14.00 1.64
CA THR A 145 19.10 13.28 0.90
C THR A 145 18.85 11.93 1.56
N THR A 146 17.61 11.67 1.89
CA THR A 146 17.14 10.37 2.36
C THR A 146 16.09 9.85 1.38
N ALA A 147 16.27 8.63 0.87
CA ALA A 147 15.33 8.04 -0.07
C ALA A 147 15.16 6.54 0.15
N ALA A 148 13.94 6.06 -0.08
CA ALA A 148 13.61 4.66 -0.29
C ALA A 148 13.25 4.47 -1.77
N ARG A 149 14.04 3.69 -2.49
CA ARG A 149 13.90 3.44 -3.94
C ARG A 149 13.56 1.98 -4.19
N ASP A 150 13.02 1.70 -5.38
CA ASP A 150 12.75 0.34 -5.84
C ASP A 150 11.92 -0.45 -4.83
N GLY A 151 10.88 0.18 -4.24
CA GLY A 151 10.02 -0.44 -3.26
C GLY A 151 9.26 -1.63 -3.84
N TRP A 152 9.26 -2.77 -3.13
CA TRP A 152 8.55 -3.97 -3.53
C TRP A 152 7.89 -4.66 -2.35
N SER A 153 6.88 -5.48 -2.62
CA SER A 153 6.31 -6.41 -1.64
C SER A 153 5.78 -7.66 -2.31
N THR A 154 5.84 -8.78 -1.57
CA THR A 154 5.17 -10.04 -1.90
C THR A 154 4.34 -10.47 -0.70
N MET A 155 3.04 -10.75 -0.91
CA MET A 155 2.09 -10.97 0.17
C MET A 155 1.25 -12.22 -0.09
N VAL A 156 0.90 -12.92 0.97
CA VAL A 156 -0.16 -13.93 0.99
C VAL A 156 -1.33 -13.34 1.76
N ASN A 157 -2.48 -13.23 1.10
CA ASN A 157 -3.65 -12.53 1.61
C ASN A 157 -4.82 -13.49 1.78
N ILE A 158 -5.66 -13.19 2.78
CA ILE A 158 -6.97 -13.81 2.98
C ILE A 158 -8.00 -12.68 3.06
N TRP A 159 -9.00 -12.75 2.19
CA TRP A 159 -10.10 -11.80 2.12
C TRP A 159 -11.43 -12.51 2.31
N ARG A 160 -12.35 -11.86 2.98
CA ARG A 160 -13.75 -12.29 3.08
C ARG A 160 -14.62 -11.30 2.33
N ASP A 161 -15.29 -11.78 1.28
CA ASP A 161 -16.27 -11.02 0.50
C ASP A 161 -17.66 -11.29 1.04
N TYR A 162 -18.48 -10.25 1.15
CA TYR A 162 -19.88 -10.31 1.55
C TYR A 162 -20.72 -9.67 0.46
N SER A 163 -21.68 -10.43 -0.08
CA SER A 163 -22.62 -9.92 -1.09
C SER A 163 -23.65 -9.05 -0.41
N ILE A 164 -23.80 -7.81 -0.86
CA ILE A 164 -24.75 -6.84 -0.27
C ILE A 164 -25.98 -6.68 -1.16
N VAL A 165 -25.80 -6.19 -2.39
CA VAL A 165 -26.89 -5.91 -3.31
C VAL A 165 -26.44 -6.16 -4.74
N GLY A 166 -27.16 -7.02 -5.47
CA GLY A 166 -26.93 -7.27 -6.88
C GLY A 166 -25.50 -7.72 -7.16
N ASP A 167 -24.78 -6.92 -7.95
CA ASP A 167 -23.40 -7.22 -8.37
C ASP A 167 -22.33 -6.55 -7.49
N ILE A 168 -22.73 -6.02 -6.32
CA ILE A 168 -21.84 -5.32 -5.41
C ILE A 168 -21.58 -6.17 -4.17
N ASP A 169 -20.30 -6.47 -3.93
CA ASP A 169 -19.82 -7.09 -2.70
C ASP A 169 -18.97 -6.07 -1.92
N VAL A 170 -18.92 -6.20 -0.59
CA VAL A 170 -17.88 -5.58 0.23
C VAL A 170 -16.90 -6.64 0.67
N TYR A 171 -15.66 -6.25 0.96
CA TYR A 171 -14.72 -7.19 1.52
C TYR A 171 -13.87 -6.57 2.61
N ALA A 172 -13.34 -7.42 3.47
CA ALA A 172 -12.32 -7.08 4.44
C ALA A 172 -11.36 -8.26 4.62
N GLY A 173 -10.17 -7.96 5.11
CA GLY A 173 -9.17 -8.99 5.38
C GLY A 173 -7.77 -8.41 5.50
N GLY A 174 -6.79 -9.25 5.23
CA GLY A 174 -5.40 -8.85 5.30
C GLY A 174 -4.46 -9.96 4.85
N GLY A 175 -3.18 -9.69 5.01
CA GLY A 175 -2.13 -10.63 4.62
C GLY A 175 -0.81 -10.35 5.30
N ILE A 176 0.08 -11.31 5.14
CA ILE A 176 1.45 -11.27 5.63
C ILE A 176 2.40 -11.63 4.49
N GLY A 177 3.65 -11.20 4.60
CA GLY A 177 4.64 -11.47 3.58
C GLY A 177 5.96 -10.79 3.85
N ALA A 178 6.62 -10.36 2.79
CA ALA A 178 7.87 -9.62 2.83
C ALA A 178 7.77 -8.36 1.98
N GLY A 179 8.48 -7.34 2.39
CA GLY A 179 8.65 -6.11 1.63
C GLY A 179 10.02 -5.52 1.85
N GLY A 180 10.47 -4.71 0.92
CA GLY A 180 11.76 -4.09 1.00
C GLY A 180 11.90 -2.93 0.03
N TYR A 181 13.01 -2.22 0.18
CA TYR A 181 13.41 -1.11 -0.70
C TYR A 181 14.92 -0.91 -0.64
N ARG A 182 15.44 -0.10 -1.55
CA ARG A 182 16.81 0.38 -1.49
C ARG A 182 16.85 1.64 -0.65
N SER A 183 17.49 1.56 0.53
CA SER A 183 17.72 2.71 1.41
C SER A 183 18.92 3.51 0.91
N VAL A 184 18.71 4.79 0.64
CA VAL A 184 19.76 5.73 0.21
C VAL A 184 19.84 6.85 1.22
N LEU A 185 21.02 7.06 1.80
CA LEU A 185 21.34 8.16 2.71
C LEU A 185 22.60 8.86 2.20
N ASN A 186 22.47 10.14 1.84
CA ASN A 186 23.62 10.96 1.47
C ASN A 186 23.56 12.27 2.25
N VAL A 187 24.65 12.59 2.94
CA VAL A 187 24.80 13.88 3.66
C VAL A 187 26.12 14.49 3.24
N THR A 188 26.07 15.72 2.74
CA THR A 188 27.24 16.51 2.33
C THR A 188 27.28 17.80 3.15
N LEU A 189 28.42 18.11 3.70
CA LEU A 189 28.73 19.36 4.41
C LEU A 189 29.85 20.09 3.66
N ALA A 190 29.76 21.39 3.44
CA ALA A 190 30.64 22.17 2.57
C ALA A 190 32.15 22.08 2.89
N ALA A 191 32.51 21.71 4.11
CA ALA A 191 33.90 21.57 4.53
C ALA A 191 34.19 20.29 5.33
N ALA A 192 33.23 19.36 5.38
CA ALA A 192 33.28 18.20 6.24
C ALA A 192 32.98 16.90 5.45
N PRO A 193 33.34 15.77 6.04
CA PRO A 193 33.13 14.45 5.44
C PRO A 193 31.68 14.20 5.11
N THR A 194 31.51 13.42 4.08
CA THR A 194 30.24 12.97 3.55
C THR A 194 29.81 11.68 4.23
N ILE A 195 28.56 11.59 4.65
CA ILE A 195 27.92 10.33 5.01
C ILE A 195 27.28 9.77 3.74
N SER A 196 27.52 8.49 3.48
CA SER A 196 26.91 7.79 2.34
C SER A 196 26.45 6.40 2.74
N GLY A 197 25.25 6.04 2.32
CA GLY A 197 24.67 4.71 2.48
C GLY A 197 23.82 4.36 1.27
N ASN A 198 23.94 3.13 0.78
CA ASN A 198 23.13 2.60 -0.30
C ASN A 198 23.01 1.08 -0.11
N GLU A 199 21.92 0.63 0.47
CA GLU A 199 21.72 -0.77 0.84
C GLU A 199 20.30 -1.23 0.53
N ASN A 200 20.17 -2.47 0.05
CA ASN A 200 18.89 -3.12 -0.10
C ASN A 200 18.47 -3.72 1.24
N VAL A 201 17.33 -3.30 1.73
CA VAL A 201 16.76 -3.75 2.99
C VAL A 201 15.40 -4.40 2.76
N ALA A 202 15.13 -5.47 3.50
CA ALA A 202 13.86 -6.17 3.44
C ALA A 202 13.53 -6.79 4.79
N ASN A 203 12.25 -6.87 5.12
CA ASN A 203 11.80 -7.52 6.34
C ASN A 203 10.35 -8.00 6.19
N PHE A 204 9.84 -8.60 7.26
CA PHE A 204 8.44 -8.99 7.39
C PHE A 204 7.52 -7.80 7.11
N ALA A 205 6.50 -8.07 6.31
CA ALA A 205 5.45 -7.11 5.99
C ALA A 205 4.06 -7.67 6.29
N TRP A 206 3.13 -6.78 6.60
CA TRP A 206 1.74 -7.11 6.78
C TRP A 206 0.85 -6.03 6.18
N GLN A 207 -0.36 -6.42 5.84
CA GLN A 207 -1.39 -5.48 5.38
C GLN A 207 -2.76 -5.88 5.90
N ALA A 208 -3.63 -4.88 6.07
CA ALA A 208 -5.03 -5.07 6.41
C ALA A 208 -5.87 -4.01 5.69
N GLY A 209 -7.10 -4.36 5.32
CA GLY A 209 -7.94 -3.41 4.62
C GLY A 209 -9.27 -3.99 4.21
N GLY A 210 -9.94 -3.26 3.33
CA GLY A 210 -11.23 -3.64 2.77
C GLY A 210 -11.64 -2.72 1.63
N GLY A 211 -12.77 -3.01 1.02
CA GLY A 211 -13.23 -2.26 -0.13
C GLY A 211 -14.53 -2.77 -0.70
N LEU A 212 -14.80 -2.32 -1.93
CA LEU A 212 -15.97 -2.65 -2.71
C LEU A 212 -15.55 -3.43 -3.95
N ILE A 213 -16.31 -4.44 -4.30
CA ILE A 213 -16.16 -5.22 -5.52
C ILE A 213 -17.41 -5.01 -6.36
N TYR A 214 -17.21 -4.64 -7.61
CA TYR A 214 -18.24 -4.64 -8.63
C TYR A 214 -18.02 -5.83 -9.59
N ASN A 215 -18.92 -6.80 -9.56
CA ASN A 215 -18.90 -7.98 -10.42
C ASN A 215 -19.50 -7.61 -11.78
N ALA A 216 -18.68 -7.09 -12.71
CA ALA A 216 -19.14 -6.65 -14.03
C ALA A 216 -19.65 -7.81 -14.90
N SER A 217 -19.18 -9.04 -14.66
CA SER A 217 -19.67 -10.28 -15.27
C SER A 217 -19.23 -11.49 -14.45
N ASP A 218 -19.68 -12.69 -14.84
CA ASP A 218 -19.23 -13.94 -14.21
C ASP A 218 -17.70 -14.16 -14.30
N ARG A 219 -17.01 -13.40 -15.17
CA ARG A 219 -15.58 -13.52 -15.41
C ARG A 219 -14.75 -12.30 -15.09
N MET A 220 -15.37 -11.17 -14.79
CA MET A 220 -14.66 -9.91 -14.55
C MET A 220 -15.24 -9.19 -13.34
N ALA A 221 -14.36 -8.73 -12.47
CA ALA A 221 -14.72 -7.87 -11.37
C ALA A 221 -13.74 -6.70 -11.25
N LEU A 222 -14.25 -5.56 -10.85
CA LEU A 222 -13.50 -4.36 -10.51
C LEU A 222 -13.58 -4.16 -8.99
N ASP A 223 -12.44 -3.94 -8.37
CA ASP A 223 -12.29 -3.79 -6.92
C ASP A 223 -11.69 -2.43 -6.61
N LEU A 224 -12.33 -1.68 -5.73
CA LEU A 224 -11.81 -0.44 -5.15
C LEU A 224 -11.55 -0.69 -3.67
N GLY A 225 -10.27 -0.71 -3.30
CA GLY A 225 -9.82 -1.04 -1.94
C GLY A 225 -9.04 0.06 -1.27
N TYR A 226 -9.20 0.15 0.05
CA TYR A 226 -8.31 0.88 0.94
C TYR A 226 -7.54 -0.14 1.79
N ARG A 227 -6.22 0.03 1.85
CA ARG A 227 -5.36 -0.86 2.64
C ARG A 227 -4.35 -0.06 3.45
N PHE A 228 -4.07 -0.53 4.64
CA PHE A 228 -2.90 -0.15 5.40
C PHE A 228 -1.83 -1.23 5.19
N PHE A 229 -0.63 -0.82 4.83
CA PHE A 229 0.54 -1.66 4.61
C PHE A 229 1.68 -1.23 5.52
N SER A 230 2.45 -2.17 6.06
CA SER A 230 3.60 -1.87 6.90
C SER A 230 4.70 -2.91 6.73
N ILE A 231 5.95 -2.45 6.68
CA ILE A 231 7.15 -3.27 6.77
C ILE A 231 7.77 -3.04 8.14
N SER A 232 8.13 -4.12 8.83
CA SER A 232 8.79 -4.07 10.13
C SER A 232 10.16 -3.40 10.05
N ASP A 233 10.71 -3.05 11.20
CA ASP A 233 12.01 -2.40 11.34
C ASP A 233 13.10 -3.10 10.54
N MET A 234 13.79 -2.36 9.69
CA MET A 234 14.89 -2.82 8.84
C MET A 234 16.17 -2.12 9.26
N ASN A 235 17.27 -2.85 9.27
CA ASN A 235 18.60 -2.29 9.55
C ASN A 235 19.27 -1.96 8.21
N ALA A 236 19.72 -0.73 8.08
CA ALA A 236 20.54 -0.25 6.98
C ALA A 236 21.87 0.28 7.49
N SER A 237 22.90 0.25 6.65
CA SER A 237 24.23 0.71 6.98
C SER A 237 24.62 1.93 6.15
N ALA A 238 25.41 2.81 6.76
CA ALA A 238 26.02 3.94 6.08
C ALA A 238 27.46 4.11 6.56
N ILE A 239 28.27 4.79 5.77
CA ILE A 239 29.66 5.10 6.07
C ILE A 239 29.76 6.61 6.30
N ASP A 240 30.25 6.97 7.46
CA ASP A 240 30.69 8.33 7.78
C ASP A 240 32.20 8.38 7.58
N ASN A 241 32.68 9.28 6.74
CA ASN A 241 34.10 9.39 6.42
C ASN A 241 34.98 9.82 7.62
N LEU A 242 34.38 10.33 8.70
CA LEU A 242 35.08 10.66 9.95
C LEU A 242 35.05 9.52 10.95
N SER A 243 33.88 8.94 11.17
CA SER A 243 33.60 8.01 12.27
C SER A 243 33.61 6.54 11.83
N GLY A 244 33.60 6.28 10.52
CA GLY A 244 33.54 4.94 9.96
C GLY A 244 32.11 4.42 9.76
N PRO A 245 31.93 3.10 9.58
CA PRO A 245 30.63 2.51 9.31
C PRO A 245 29.71 2.57 10.55
N PHE A 246 28.44 2.85 10.32
CA PHE A 246 27.39 2.79 11.34
C PHE A 246 26.11 2.17 10.76
N SER A 247 25.27 1.62 11.64
CA SER A 247 23.96 1.09 11.26
C SER A 247 22.84 1.96 11.82
N TYR A 248 21.74 2.03 11.09
CA TYR A 248 20.52 2.69 11.52
C TYR A 248 19.30 1.83 11.20
N THR A 249 18.25 2.02 11.98
CA THR A 249 16.98 1.31 11.78
C THR A 249 16.01 2.22 11.05
N THR A 250 15.22 1.66 10.14
CA THR A 250 14.17 2.37 9.42
C THR A 250 12.96 1.47 9.25
N ASN A 251 11.76 2.01 9.12
CA ASN A 251 10.57 1.27 8.76
C ASN A 251 9.70 2.07 7.78
N TYR A 252 8.85 1.33 7.10
CA TYR A 252 7.93 1.88 6.10
C TYR A 252 6.50 1.54 6.46
N SER A 253 5.61 2.50 6.36
CA SER A 253 4.17 2.30 6.47
C SER A 253 3.42 3.15 5.44
N ALA A 254 2.29 2.65 4.94
CA ALA A 254 1.51 3.32 3.92
C ALA A 254 0.01 3.09 4.09
N SER A 255 -0.75 4.13 3.76
CA SER A 255 -2.18 4.04 3.45
C SER A 255 -2.34 4.03 1.94
N GLU A 256 -3.02 3.02 1.41
CA GLU A 256 -3.09 2.78 -0.03
C GLU A 256 -4.53 2.80 -0.51
N LEU A 257 -4.78 3.48 -1.63
CA LEU A 257 -6.04 3.40 -2.37
C LEU A 257 -5.77 2.65 -3.68
N LEU A 258 -6.39 1.48 -3.83
CA LEU A 258 -6.08 0.53 -4.88
C LEU A 258 -7.29 0.26 -5.77
N LEU A 259 -7.05 0.20 -7.07
CA LEU A 259 -7.98 -0.30 -8.07
C LEU A 259 -7.45 -1.62 -8.61
N THR A 260 -8.27 -2.68 -8.56
CA THR A 260 -7.88 -4.01 -9.03
C THR A 260 -8.88 -4.51 -10.06
N LEU A 261 -8.40 -4.87 -11.24
CA LEU A 261 -9.18 -5.61 -12.23
C LEU A 261 -8.90 -7.10 -12.06
N ARG A 262 -9.94 -7.92 -11.84
CA ARG A 262 -9.83 -9.37 -11.73
C ARG A 262 -10.48 -10.05 -12.92
N ILE A 263 -9.83 -11.12 -13.40
CA ILE A 263 -10.33 -12.00 -14.45
C ILE A 263 -10.41 -13.41 -13.87
N TYR A 264 -11.63 -13.93 -13.76
CA TYR A 264 -11.92 -15.27 -13.25
C TYR A 264 -11.80 -16.31 -14.37
N GLU A 265 -11.26 -17.48 -14.06
CA GLU A 265 -11.07 -18.58 -14.98
C GLU A 265 -10.39 -18.16 -16.31
N PRO A 266 -9.22 -17.48 -16.27
CA PRO A 266 -8.61 -16.88 -17.45
C PRO A 266 -8.21 -17.90 -18.52
N PHE A 267 -8.00 -19.16 -18.13
CA PHE A 267 -7.60 -20.25 -19.03
C PHE A 267 -8.78 -21.07 -19.58
N ARG A 268 -10.00 -20.80 -19.12
CA ARG A 268 -11.20 -21.45 -19.64
C ARG A 268 -11.59 -20.80 -20.95
N ARG A 269 -11.73 -21.62 -22.03
CA ARG A 269 -12.10 -21.09 -23.34
C ARG A 269 -13.35 -20.23 -23.27
N TRP A 270 -13.26 -19.04 -23.87
CA TRP A 270 -14.40 -18.14 -24.07
C TRP A 270 -15.34 -18.82 -25.05
N ARG A 271 -16.50 -19.23 -24.59
CA ARG A 271 -17.59 -19.82 -25.43
C ARG A 271 -18.65 -18.75 -25.65
#